data_c6ecbd48d0e5266222c5224dd6206e85
#
_entry.id   c6ecbd48d0e5266222c5224dd6206e85
#
_cell.length_a   1.000
_cell.length_b   1.000
_cell.length_c   1.000
_cell.angle_alpha   90.00
_cell.angle_beta   90.00
_cell.angle_gamma   90.00
#
_symmetry.space_group_name_H-M   'P 1'
#
loop_
_entity.id
_entity.type
_entity.pdbx_description
1 polymer ?
#
loop_
_entity_poly.entity_id
_entity_poly.type
_entity_poly.pdbx_seq_one_letter_code
_entity_poly.pdbx_strand_id
1 'polypeptide(L)'
;MIRYLKKLWQEARRRDRRRRDHSSGFTMLEIMIVIAIIAALGAGVGVVVFQNFKKAQVKIARQRVTEVMSGVTQFMIDNNTCPRSMEDLVAQKYVSKQGAKDPWGKDFTLRCPGQKDPESADISSAGPDKTDGTADDIHSWE
;
A
#
# COMPACT_ATOMS: atom_id res chain seq x y z
N MET A 1 -55.44 47.12 21.24
CA MET A 1 -54.19 46.40 21.43
C MET A 1 -54.15 45.07 20.67
N ILE A 2 -55.14 44.18 20.76
CA ILE A 2 -55.18 42.84 20.14
C ILE A 2 -55.16 42.85 18.59
N ARG A 3 -55.79 43.83 17.95
CA ARG A 3 -55.83 43.97 16.48
C ARG A 3 -54.45 44.28 15.88
N TYR A 4 -53.61 45.01 16.60
CA TYR A 4 -52.26 45.37 16.15
C TYR A 4 -51.31 44.19 16.19
N LEU A 5 -51.39 43.36 17.22
CA LEU A 5 -50.59 42.13 17.36
C LEU A 5 -50.91 41.09 16.29
N LYS A 6 -52.19 40.95 15.90
CA LYS A 6 -52.60 40.06 14.80
C LYS A 6 -52.00 40.46 13.45
N LYS A 7 -51.88 41.77 13.19
CA LYS A 7 -51.30 42.29 11.94
C LYS A 7 -49.82 42.03 11.85
N LEU A 8 -49.07 42.24 12.94
CA LEU A 8 -47.64 41.94 13.00
C LEU A 8 -47.35 40.44 12.84
N TRP A 9 -48.22 39.57 13.39
CA TRP A 9 -48.09 38.11 13.26
C TRP A 9 -48.32 37.63 11.83
N GLN A 10 -49.25 38.27 11.12
CA GLN A 10 -49.55 37.97 9.72
C GLN A 10 -48.42 38.43 8.79
N GLU A 11 -47.79 39.57 9.07
CA GLU A 11 -46.66 40.08 8.30
C GLU A 11 -45.40 39.25 8.54
N ALA A 12 -45.13 38.78 9.75
CA ALA A 12 -44.05 37.90 10.09
C ALA A 12 -44.18 36.55 9.35
N ARG A 13 -45.38 35.96 9.31
CA ARG A 13 -45.65 34.72 8.56
C ARG A 13 -45.51 34.87 7.05
N ARG A 14 -45.77 36.06 6.47
CA ARG A 14 -45.56 36.30 5.04
C ARG A 14 -44.09 36.40 4.67
N ARG A 15 -43.24 36.93 5.57
CA ARG A 15 -41.79 37.00 5.39
C ARG A 15 -41.12 35.63 5.45
N ASP A 16 -41.60 34.74 6.32
CA ASP A 16 -41.04 33.39 6.48
C ASP A 16 -41.36 32.47 5.28
N ARG A 17 -42.51 32.64 4.64
CA ARG A 17 -42.86 31.91 3.41
C ARG A 17 -41.99 32.27 2.21
N ARG A 18 -41.52 33.52 2.11
CA ARG A 18 -40.62 33.94 0.98
C ARG A 18 -39.19 33.43 1.10
N ARG A 19 -38.76 32.98 2.30
CA ARG A 19 -37.43 32.41 2.51
C ARG A 19 -37.32 30.92 2.18
N ARG A 20 -38.46 30.23 2.03
CA ARG A 20 -38.47 28.76 1.79
C ARG A 20 -38.41 28.32 0.33
N ASP A 21 -38.50 29.26 -0.62
CA ASP A 21 -38.58 28.93 -2.04
C ASP A 21 -37.21 28.92 -2.79
N HIS A 22 -36.06 28.83 -2.08
CA HIS A 22 -34.78 28.67 -2.69
C HIS A 22 -34.12 27.33 -2.31
N SER A 23 -34.89 26.25 -2.31
CA SER A 23 -34.31 24.92 -2.45
C SER A 23 -34.15 24.63 -3.95
N SER A 24 -33.11 25.23 -4.55
CA SER A 24 -32.67 24.82 -5.86
C SER A 24 -32.13 23.40 -5.74
N GLY A 25 -32.96 22.41 -6.02
CA GLY A 25 -32.56 21.03 -6.16
C GLY A 25 -31.57 20.93 -7.34
N PHE A 26 -30.53 20.10 -7.22
CA PHE A 26 -29.63 19.80 -8.31
C PHE A 26 -30.40 19.19 -9.48
N THR A 27 -30.16 19.68 -10.68
CA THR A 27 -30.74 19.09 -11.88
C THR A 27 -30.05 17.77 -12.22
N MET A 28 -30.77 16.83 -12.83
CA MET A 28 -30.15 15.57 -13.30
C MET A 28 -28.95 15.83 -14.23
N LEU A 29 -29.04 16.87 -15.07
CA LEU A 29 -27.97 17.27 -15.97
C LEU A 29 -26.73 17.70 -15.20
N GLU A 30 -26.88 18.46 -14.11
CA GLU A 30 -25.77 18.94 -13.27
C GLU A 30 -25.02 17.79 -12.61
N ILE A 31 -25.75 16.82 -12.07
CA ILE A 31 -25.14 15.61 -11.51
C ILE A 31 -24.42 14.79 -12.60
N MET A 32 -25.02 14.65 -13.80
CA MET A 32 -24.37 13.94 -14.91
C MET A 32 -23.05 14.60 -15.36
N ILE A 33 -23.01 15.94 -15.41
CA ILE A 33 -21.77 16.67 -15.74
C ILE A 33 -20.73 16.47 -14.64
N VAL A 34 -21.10 16.56 -13.37
CA VAL A 34 -20.17 16.38 -12.23
C VAL A 34 -19.56 14.98 -12.24
N ILE A 35 -20.38 13.92 -12.40
CA ILE A 35 -19.81 12.55 -12.47
C ILE A 35 -18.95 12.35 -13.71
N ALA A 36 -19.29 12.95 -14.85
CA ALA A 36 -18.46 12.87 -16.06
C ALA A 36 -17.07 13.52 -15.84
N ILE A 37 -17.02 14.69 -15.17
CA ILE A 37 -15.76 15.35 -14.85
C ILE A 37 -14.93 14.52 -13.85
N ILE A 38 -15.56 14.00 -12.78
CA ILE A 38 -14.88 13.15 -11.80
C ILE A 38 -14.31 11.89 -12.46
N ALA A 39 -15.07 11.25 -13.34
CA ALA A 39 -14.62 10.07 -14.09
C ALA A 39 -13.43 10.40 -15.00
N ALA A 40 -13.48 11.52 -15.72
CA ALA A 40 -12.40 11.96 -16.59
C ALA A 40 -11.09 12.25 -15.82
N LEU A 41 -11.19 12.92 -14.67
CA LEU A 41 -10.04 13.22 -13.81
C LEU A 41 -9.49 11.94 -13.14
N GLY A 42 -10.35 11.02 -12.73
CA GLY A 42 -9.97 9.76 -12.08
C GLY A 42 -9.22 8.79 -12.99
N ALA A 43 -9.52 8.78 -14.27
CA ALA A 43 -8.90 7.86 -15.24
C ALA A 43 -7.38 8.10 -15.39
N GLY A 44 -6.90 9.34 -15.33
CA GLY A 44 -5.47 9.68 -15.47
C GLY A 44 -4.63 9.33 -14.24
N VAL A 45 -5.20 9.45 -13.04
CA VAL A 45 -4.48 9.26 -11.76
C VAL A 45 -4.20 7.78 -11.49
N GLY A 46 -5.10 6.88 -11.86
CA GLY A 46 -5.01 5.45 -11.55
C GLY A 46 -3.73 4.77 -12.07
N VAL A 47 -3.30 5.09 -13.29
CA VAL A 47 -2.10 4.49 -13.91
C VAL A 47 -0.83 4.90 -13.19
N VAL A 48 -0.68 6.18 -12.84
CA VAL A 48 0.51 6.71 -12.15
C VAL A 48 0.63 6.12 -10.75
N VAL A 49 -0.48 6.05 -10.01
CA VAL A 49 -0.51 5.45 -8.67
C VAL A 49 -0.12 3.98 -8.70
N PHE A 50 -0.64 3.21 -9.67
CA PHE A 50 -0.33 1.79 -9.81
C PHE A 50 1.16 1.54 -10.13
N GLN A 51 1.75 2.34 -11.03
CA GLN A 51 3.18 2.24 -11.33
C GLN A 51 4.05 2.58 -10.12
N ASN A 52 3.71 3.63 -9.38
CA ASN A 52 4.42 4.01 -8.17
C ASN A 52 4.31 2.93 -7.07
N PHE A 53 3.15 2.30 -6.94
CA PHE A 53 2.94 1.19 -6.02
C PHE A 53 3.86 0.00 -6.34
N LYS A 54 3.96 -0.41 -7.61
CA LYS A 54 4.89 -1.47 -8.04
C LYS A 54 6.34 -1.14 -7.69
N LYS A 55 6.79 0.09 -7.99
CA LYS A 55 8.15 0.54 -7.64
C LYS A 55 8.41 0.53 -6.14
N ALA A 56 7.41 0.93 -5.34
CA ALA A 56 7.50 0.91 -3.88
C ALA A 56 7.65 -0.52 -3.34
N GLN A 57 6.90 -1.49 -3.88
CA GLN A 57 7.03 -2.91 -3.49
C GLN A 57 8.43 -3.46 -3.78
N VAL A 58 9.01 -3.18 -4.95
CA VAL A 58 10.38 -3.59 -5.28
C VAL A 58 11.38 -2.98 -4.29
N LYS A 59 11.24 -1.70 -3.94
CA LYS A 59 12.10 -1.06 -2.94
C LYS A 59 11.99 -1.72 -1.57
N ILE A 60 10.78 -2.05 -1.14
CA ILE A 60 10.54 -2.77 0.12
C ILE A 60 11.17 -4.17 0.07
N ALA A 61 11.06 -4.87 -1.05
CA ALA A 61 11.67 -6.18 -1.22
C ALA A 61 13.20 -6.12 -1.07
N ARG A 62 13.87 -5.15 -1.70
CA ARG A 62 15.31 -4.93 -1.54
C ARG A 62 15.70 -4.66 -0.09
N GLN A 63 14.97 -3.83 0.62
CA GLN A 63 15.21 -3.59 2.05
C GLN A 63 15.08 -4.86 2.87
N ARG A 64 14.05 -5.67 2.63
CA ARG A 64 13.85 -6.95 3.33
C ARG A 64 14.93 -7.97 3.03
N VAL A 65 15.41 -8.05 1.78
CA VAL A 65 16.57 -8.88 1.42
C VAL A 65 17.79 -8.50 2.26
N THR A 66 18.05 -7.20 2.43
CA THR A 66 19.15 -6.70 3.27
C THR A 66 18.95 -7.05 4.75
N GLU A 67 17.73 -6.93 5.27
CA GLU A 67 17.39 -7.31 6.65
C GLU A 67 17.59 -8.82 6.87
N VAL A 68 17.10 -9.66 5.96
CA VAL A 68 17.29 -11.11 6.02
C VAL A 68 18.77 -11.46 5.95
N MET A 69 19.52 -10.82 5.07
CA MET A 69 20.98 -11.02 4.94
C MET A 69 21.72 -10.68 6.24
N SER A 70 21.33 -9.59 6.92
CA SER A 70 21.86 -9.24 8.23
C SER A 70 21.57 -10.32 9.28
N GLY A 71 20.35 -10.88 9.28
CA GLY A 71 19.97 -11.99 10.15
C GLY A 71 20.77 -13.27 9.87
N VAL A 72 21.00 -13.59 8.59
CA VAL A 72 21.85 -14.74 8.18
C VAL A 72 23.28 -14.54 8.66
N THR A 73 23.84 -13.35 8.44
CA THR A 73 25.22 -13.02 8.87
C THR A 73 25.36 -13.16 10.39
N GLN A 74 24.40 -12.65 11.16
CA GLN A 74 24.41 -12.79 12.61
C GLN A 74 24.32 -14.25 13.04
N PHE A 75 23.44 -15.04 12.40
CA PHE A 75 23.35 -16.49 12.65
C PHE A 75 24.70 -17.20 12.41
N MET A 76 25.36 -16.88 11.29
CA MET A 76 26.67 -17.48 10.93
C MET A 76 27.76 -17.10 11.94
N ILE A 77 27.76 -15.87 12.44
CA ILE A 77 28.70 -15.42 13.48
C ILE A 77 28.48 -16.18 14.78
N ASP A 78 27.21 -16.29 15.23
CA ASP A 78 26.87 -16.88 16.51
C ASP A 78 27.05 -18.41 16.52
N ASN A 79 26.74 -19.07 15.41
CA ASN A 79 26.72 -20.54 15.30
C ASN A 79 27.93 -21.12 14.55
N ASN A 80 28.72 -20.29 13.89
CA ASN A 80 29.86 -20.67 13.05
C ASN A 80 29.51 -21.71 11.96
N THR A 81 28.24 -21.68 11.49
CA THR A 81 27.67 -22.56 10.47
C THR A 81 26.62 -21.83 9.63
N CYS A 82 26.37 -22.35 8.42
CA CYS A 82 25.24 -21.89 7.59
C CYS A 82 23.89 -22.26 8.20
N PRO A 83 22.87 -21.39 8.14
CA PRO A 83 21.49 -21.78 8.44
C PRO A 83 21.00 -22.77 7.38
N ARG A 84 20.21 -23.75 7.80
CA ARG A 84 19.71 -24.80 6.90
C ARG A 84 18.52 -24.33 6.05
N SER A 85 17.74 -23.43 6.62
CA SER A 85 16.55 -22.89 5.95
C SER A 85 16.13 -21.56 6.52
N MET A 86 15.19 -20.89 5.86
CA MET A 86 14.59 -19.64 6.37
C MET A 86 13.82 -19.88 7.67
N GLU A 87 13.22 -21.05 7.83
CA GLU A 87 12.50 -21.45 9.03
C GLU A 87 13.41 -21.52 10.25
N ASP A 88 14.66 -21.99 10.09
CA ASP A 88 15.66 -22.02 11.17
C ASP A 88 15.96 -20.59 11.69
N LEU A 89 16.10 -19.63 10.78
CA LEU A 89 16.31 -18.22 11.13
C LEU A 89 15.13 -17.62 11.88
N VAL A 90 13.89 -17.99 11.46
CA VAL A 90 12.68 -17.55 12.14
C VAL A 90 12.53 -18.19 13.51
N ALA A 91 12.79 -19.50 13.63
CA ALA A 91 12.68 -20.24 14.88
C ALA A 91 13.64 -19.72 15.93
N GLN A 92 14.86 -19.35 15.52
CA GLN A 92 15.90 -18.77 16.39
C GLN A 92 15.83 -17.24 16.52
N LYS A 93 14.81 -16.62 15.92
CA LYS A 93 14.51 -15.17 16.01
C LYS A 93 15.55 -14.24 15.37
N TYR A 94 16.39 -14.72 14.48
CA TYR A 94 17.27 -13.88 13.66
C TYR A 94 16.51 -13.10 12.60
N VAL A 95 15.42 -13.68 12.10
CA VAL A 95 14.49 -13.04 11.16
C VAL A 95 13.06 -13.16 11.69
N SER A 96 12.26 -12.11 11.55
CA SER A 96 10.85 -12.18 11.92
C SER A 96 10.06 -13.02 10.91
N LYS A 97 8.97 -13.66 11.34
CA LYS A 97 8.09 -14.43 10.43
C LYS A 97 7.55 -13.60 9.26
N GLN A 98 7.34 -12.31 9.47
CA GLN A 98 6.92 -11.38 8.41
C GLN A 98 8.09 -10.94 7.54
N GLY A 99 9.29 -10.81 8.11
CA GLY A 99 10.52 -10.48 7.42
C GLY A 99 11.02 -11.59 6.50
N ALA A 100 10.66 -12.84 6.78
CA ALA A 100 10.98 -14.00 5.93
C ALA A 100 10.18 -14.05 4.62
N LYS A 101 9.17 -13.17 4.46
CA LYS A 101 8.34 -13.08 3.25
C LYS A 101 8.57 -11.79 2.51
N ASP A 102 8.52 -11.89 1.19
CA ASP A 102 8.56 -10.73 0.31
C ASP A 102 7.24 -9.94 0.32
N PRO A 103 7.17 -8.74 -0.31
CA PRO A 103 5.94 -7.95 -0.38
C PRO A 103 4.79 -8.62 -1.14
N TRP A 104 5.06 -9.65 -1.93
CA TRP A 104 4.07 -10.41 -2.70
C TRP A 104 3.61 -11.68 -1.98
N GLY A 105 4.17 -11.95 -0.77
CA GLY A 105 3.77 -13.03 0.14
C GLY A 105 4.48 -14.35 -0.09
N LYS A 106 5.49 -14.42 -0.96
CA LYS A 106 6.35 -15.58 -1.15
C LYS A 106 7.51 -15.55 -0.15
N ASP A 107 7.97 -16.69 0.32
CA ASP A 107 9.13 -16.79 1.19
C ASP A 107 10.41 -16.49 0.38
N PHE A 108 11.39 -15.82 1.00
CA PHE A 108 12.69 -15.63 0.39
C PHE A 108 13.41 -16.97 0.24
N THR A 109 14.12 -17.12 -0.87
CA THR A 109 14.99 -18.27 -1.11
C THR A 109 16.35 -18.00 -0.49
N LEU A 110 16.80 -18.90 0.38
CA LEU A 110 18.12 -18.89 1.02
C LEU A 110 19.00 -19.95 0.40
N ARG A 111 20.20 -19.58 0.04
CA ARG A 111 21.28 -20.51 -0.34
C ARG A 111 22.52 -20.17 0.47
N CYS A 112 22.96 -21.10 1.28
CA CYS A 112 24.19 -21.00 2.07
C CYS A 112 24.95 -22.35 1.98
N PRO A 113 26.21 -22.35 1.57
CA PRO A 113 27.04 -21.24 1.07
C PRO A 113 26.48 -20.60 -0.20
N GLY A 114 26.76 -19.30 -0.39
CA GLY A 114 26.35 -18.56 -1.57
C GLY A 114 27.04 -19.04 -2.85
N GLN A 115 26.38 -18.88 -3.99
CA GLN A 115 27.01 -19.13 -5.30
C GLN A 115 27.92 -17.98 -5.74
N LYS A 116 27.55 -16.74 -5.34
CA LYS A 116 28.36 -15.55 -5.69
C LYS A 116 29.49 -15.35 -4.74
N ASP A 117 29.29 -15.60 -3.48
CA ASP A 117 30.30 -15.54 -2.43
C ASP A 117 30.19 -16.76 -1.50
N PRO A 118 31.09 -17.73 -1.57
CA PRO A 118 31.08 -18.93 -0.74
C PRO A 118 31.23 -18.65 0.78
N GLU A 119 31.78 -17.50 1.16
CA GLU A 119 31.91 -17.09 2.57
C GLU A 119 30.64 -16.41 3.13
N SER A 120 29.64 -16.21 2.26
CA SER A 120 28.40 -15.54 2.57
C SER A 120 27.21 -16.43 2.19
N ALA A 121 26.00 -15.85 2.17
CA ALA A 121 24.81 -16.49 1.68
C ALA A 121 24.16 -15.68 0.56
N ASP A 122 23.42 -16.35 -0.31
CA ASP A 122 22.59 -15.71 -1.32
C ASP A 122 21.14 -15.71 -0.85
N ILE A 123 20.50 -14.53 -0.88
CA ILE A 123 19.08 -14.34 -0.63
C ILE A 123 18.44 -13.83 -1.90
N SER A 124 17.31 -14.42 -2.29
CA SER A 124 16.54 -13.97 -3.45
C SER A 124 15.05 -13.93 -3.18
N SER A 125 14.36 -12.99 -3.81
CA SER A 125 12.91 -12.93 -3.95
C SER A 125 12.54 -13.22 -5.39
N ALA A 126 11.50 -13.99 -5.61
CA ALA A 126 10.93 -14.29 -6.93
C ALA A 126 10.18 -13.11 -7.57
N GLY A 127 10.25 -11.91 -6.97
CA GLY A 127 9.67 -10.71 -7.57
C GLY A 127 8.14 -10.70 -7.68
N PRO A 128 7.61 -9.75 -8.46
CA PRO A 128 6.18 -9.56 -8.66
C PRO A 128 5.45 -10.74 -9.31
N ASP A 129 6.12 -11.51 -10.17
CA ASP A 129 5.51 -12.65 -10.87
C ASP A 129 5.52 -13.94 -10.05
N LYS A 130 6.22 -13.93 -8.88
CA LYS A 130 6.37 -15.07 -7.95
C LYS A 130 7.04 -16.30 -8.56
N THR A 131 7.81 -16.12 -9.62
CA THR A 131 8.47 -17.22 -10.34
C THR A 131 9.98 -17.05 -10.23
N ASP A 132 10.68 -18.03 -9.64
CA ASP A 132 12.12 -17.97 -9.49
C ASP A 132 12.82 -18.13 -10.85
N GLY A 133 13.89 -17.39 -11.09
CA GLY A 133 14.72 -17.45 -12.29
C GLY A 133 14.24 -16.49 -13.39
N THR A 134 13.44 -15.49 -13.08
CA THR A 134 12.97 -14.47 -14.02
C THR A 134 13.71 -13.15 -13.86
N ALA A 135 13.47 -12.23 -14.80
CA ALA A 135 14.21 -10.96 -14.85
C ALA A 135 13.78 -9.95 -13.77
N ASP A 136 12.70 -10.22 -13.06
CA ASP A 136 12.18 -9.40 -11.97
C ASP A 136 12.52 -9.95 -10.58
N ASP A 137 13.34 -11.02 -10.52
CA ASP A 137 13.94 -11.49 -9.27
C ASP A 137 14.79 -10.41 -8.63
N ILE A 138 14.82 -10.39 -7.31
CA ILE A 138 15.60 -9.45 -6.51
C ILE A 138 16.61 -10.25 -5.70
N HIS A 139 17.89 -9.91 -5.85
CA HIS A 139 18.98 -10.65 -5.23
C HIS A 139 19.76 -9.81 -4.22
N SER A 140 20.40 -10.47 -3.25
CA SER A 140 21.20 -9.83 -2.22
C SER A 140 22.52 -9.22 -2.71
N TRP A 141 22.94 -9.56 -3.91
CA TRP A 141 24.21 -9.09 -4.51
C TRP A 141 24.02 -7.99 -5.57
N GLU A 142 22.81 -7.43 -5.74
CA GLU A 142 22.49 -6.32 -6.67
C GLU A 142 22.72 -4.93 -6.06
#